data_40682da0bb8d592081e49fd7e2d417ae
#
_entry.id   40682da0bb8d592081e49fd7e2d417ae
#
_cell.length_a   1.000
_cell.length_b   1.000
_cell.length_c   1.000
_cell.angle_alpha   90.00
_cell.angle_beta   90.00
_cell.angle_gamma   90.00
#
_symmetry.space_group_name_H-M   'P 1'
#
loop_
_entity.id
_entity.type
_entity.pdbx_description
1 polymer ?
#
loop_
_entity_poly.entity_id
_entity_poly.type
_entity_poly.pdbx_seq_one_letter_code
_entity_poly.pdbx_strand_id
1 'polypeptide(L)'
;MRRIVFYAETSADWAFLNPIIDSLKQLDVNIIRITSDFEDKLLLLPNVYYVGSGSARTFLFRTVQTKIFVMTLSDLGSFHLKRSIHPVHYFYVFHAIASTHRVYREHAFNSYDTILCVGNHHIKEIKKTEEVYGLSKKNLE
;
A
#
# COMPACT_ATOMS: atom_id res chain seq x y z
N MET A 1 8.81 19.83 3.42
CA MET A 1 7.78 18.91 3.97
C MET A 1 7.74 17.61 3.16
N ARG A 2 7.84 16.49 3.82
CA ARG A 2 7.77 15.18 3.16
C ARG A 2 6.31 14.82 2.89
N ARG A 3 6.02 14.34 1.68
CA ARG A 3 4.68 13.91 1.29
C ARG A 3 4.57 12.39 1.39
N ILE A 4 3.53 11.92 2.05
CA ILE A 4 3.20 10.50 2.16
C ILE A 4 1.79 10.31 1.61
N VAL A 5 1.62 9.40 0.67
CA VAL A 5 0.33 9.08 0.07
C VAL A 5 -0.18 7.77 0.63
N PHE A 6 -1.42 7.75 1.09
CA PHE A 6 -2.15 6.56 1.52
C PHE A 6 -3.27 6.29 0.54
N TYR A 7 -3.37 5.05 0.09
CA TYR A 7 -4.42 4.62 -0.83
C TYR A 7 -5.27 3.53 -0.20
N ALA A 8 -6.61 3.71 -0.28
CA ALA A 8 -7.59 2.72 0.13
C ALA A 8 -8.46 2.35 -1.08
N GLU A 9 -8.63 1.07 -1.34
CA GLU A 9 -9.53 0.60 -2.39
C GLU A 9 -10.99 0.75 -1.95
N THR A 10 -11.26 0.46 -0.69
CA THR A 10 -12.56 0.65 -0.06
C THR A 10 -12.41 1.44 1.24
N SER A 11 -13.50 2.04 1.72
CA SER A 11 -13.49 2.79 2.98
C SER A 11 -13.13 1.92 4.19
N ALA A 12 -13.37 0.61 4.13
CA ALA A 12 -13.00 -0.33 5.19
C ALA A 12 -11.48 -0.42 5.40
N ASP A 13 -10.68 -0.14 4.39
CA ASP A 13 -9.22 -0.23 4.48
C ASP A 13 -8.63 0.83 5.43
N TRP A 14 -9.34 1.92 5.66
CA TRP A 14 -8.89 2.96 6.60
C TRP A 14 -8.73 2.46 8.03
N ALA A 15 -9.47 1.41 8.42
CA ALA A 15 -9.28 0.79 9.73
C ALA A 15 -7.86 0.29 9.96
N PHE A 16 -7.17 -0.12 8.92
CA PHE A 16 -5.78 -0.60 8.97
C PHE A 16 -4.76 0.51 8.73
N LEU A 17 -5.12 1.56 7.98
CA LEU A 17 -4.22 2.66 7.64
C LEU A 17 -4.24 3.79 8.66
N ASN A 18 -5.39 4.08 9.27
CA ASN A 18 -5.53 5.19 10.21
C ASN A 18 -4.60 5.11 11.44
N PRO A 19 -4.34 3.96 12.06
CA PRO A 19 -3.38 3.90 13.15
C PRO A 19 -1.99 4.38 12.74
N ILE A 20 -1.56 4.08 11.53
CA ILE A 20 -0.28 4.54 11.00
C ILE A 20 -0.33 6.05 10.77
N ILE A 21 -1.40 6.55 10.17
CA ILE A 21 -1.61 7.98 9.93
C ILE A 21 -1.60 8.76 11.25
N ASP A 22 -2.27 8.24 12.27
CA ASP A 22 -2.33 8.89 13.58
C ASP A 22 -0.96 8.98 14.24
N SER A 23 -0.12 7.95 14.10
CA SER A 23 1.24 7.98 14.62
C SER A 23 2.13 8.99 13.89
N LEU A 24 1.81 9.33 12.65
CA LEU A 24 2.56 10.29 11.85
C LEU A 24 2.15 11.74 12.06
N LYS A 25 1.00 11.99 12.70
CA LYS A 25 0.49 13.36 12.90
C LYS A 25 1.40 14.27 13.69
N GLN A 26 2.27 13.70 14.52
CA GLN A 26 3.23 14.46 15.32
C GLN A 26 4.49 14.84 14.54
N LEU A 27 4.64 14.33 13.34
CA LEU A 27 5.77 14.59 12.45
C LEU A 27 5.40 15.66 11.42
N ASP A 28 6.39 16.41 10.96
CA ASP A 28 6.20 17.39 9.89
C ASP A 28 6.11 16.69 8.53
N VAL A 29 4.96 16.07 8.29
CA VAL A 29 4.67 15.36 7.03
C VAL A 29 3.33 15.80 6.45
N ASN A 30 3.26 15.87 5.14
CA ASN A 30 2.02 16.13 4.42
C ASN A 30 1.37 14.80 4.03
N ILE A 31 0.25 14.48 4.64
CA ILE A 31 -0.48 13.23 4.40
C ILE A 31 -1.59 13.48 3.38
N ILE A 32 -1.55 12.74 2.30
CA ILE A 32 -2.58 12.74 1.26
C ILE A 32 -3.27 11.38 1.28
N ARG A 33 -4.60 11.39 1.32
CA ARG A 33 -5.42 10.18 1.24
C ARG A 33 -6.07 10.09 -0.13
N ILE A 34 -6.02 8.92 -0.74
CA ILE A 34 -6.66 8.63 -2.02
C ILE A 34 -7.56 7.42 -1.83
N THR A 35 -8.78 7.50 -2.29
CA THR A 35 -9.76 6.42 -2.20
C THR A 35 -10.37 6.10 -3.56
N SER A 36 -10.66 4.84 -3.81
CA SER A 36 -11.44 4.37 -4.96
C SER A 36 -12.92 4.17 -4.61
N ASP A 37 -13.31 4.45 -3.37
CA ASP A 37 -14.67 4.32 -2.89
C ASP A 37 -15.36 5.70 -2.93
N PHE A 38 -16.29 5.88 -3.87
CA PHE A 38 -17.00 7.17 -4.02
C PHE A 38 -17.96 7.48 -2.85
N GLU A 39 -18.32 6.48 -2.05
CA GLU A 39 -19.15 6.64 -0.85
C GLU A 39 -18.31 6.90 0.41
N ASP A 40 -17.02 7.00 0.28
CA ASP A 40 -16.12 7.22 1.41
C ASP A 40 -16.41 8.57 2.07
N LYS A 41 -16.80 8.54 3.33
CA LYS A 41 -17.12 9.75 4.11
C LYS A 41 -15.93 10.68 4.30
N LEU A 42 -14.71 10.14 4.20
CA LEU A 42 -13.48 10.94 4.31
C LEU A 42 -13.31 11.91 3.14
N LEU A 43 -14.04 11.75 2.03
CA LEU A 43 -14.01 12.68 0.91
C LEU A 43 -14.47 14.10 1.29
N LEU A 44 -15.14 14.26 2.42
CA LEU A 44 -15.53 15.58 2.95
C LEU A 44 -14.34 16.31 3.61
N LEU A 45 -13.24 15.62 3.87
CA LEU A 45 -12.06 16.21 4.52
C LEU A 45 -11.07 16.75 3.49
N PRO A 46 -10.26 17.77 3.87
CA PRO A 46 -9.18 18.23 3.01
C PRO A 46 -8.11 17.13 2.84
N ASN A 47 -7.39 17.20 1.73
CA ASN A 47 -6.34 16.21 1.39
C ASN A 47 -6.85 14.77 1.20
N VAL A 48 -8.13 14.59 0.91
CA VAL A 48 -8.72 13.31 0.53
C VAL A 48 -9.26 13.42 -0.88
N TYR A 49 -8.85 12.51 -1.75
CA TYR A 49 -9.17 12.56 -3.17
C TYR A 49 -9.74 11.23 -3.66
N TYR A 50 -10.73 11.31 -4.53
CA TYR A 50 -11.30 10.14 -5.18
C TYR A 50 -10.62 9.89 -6.53
N VAL A 51 -10.29 8.63 -6.83
CA VAL A 51 -9.65 8.27 -8.11
C VAL A 51 -10.41 7.19 -8.89
N GLY A 52 -11.35 6.51 -8.25
CA GLY A 52 -12.05 5.40 -8.89
C GLY A 52 -11.18 4.14 -9.04
N SER A 53 -11.64 3.18 -9.84
CA SER A 53 -10.97 1.89 -10.04
C SER A 53 -10.62 1.60 -11.50
N GLY A 54 -10.78 2.57 -12.38
CA GLY A 54 -10.53 2.45 -13.81
C GLY A 54 -9.19 3.05 -14.27
N SER A 55 -9.20 3.61 -15.47
CA SER A 55 -7.99 4.16 -16.10
C SER A 55 -7.37 5.32 -15.35
N ALA A 56 -8.16 6.11 -14.64
CA ALA A 56 -7.64 7.21 -13.81
C ALA A 56 -6.75 6.68 -12.69
N ARG A 57 -7.13 5.59 -12.04
CA ARG A 57 -6.31 4.91 -11.02
C ARG A 57 -5.02 4.37 -11.64
N THR A 58 -5.11 3.71 -12.78
CA THR A 58 -3.95 3.18 -13.49
C THR A 58 -2.95 4.28 -13.82
N PHE A 59 -3.43 5.41 -14.32
CA PHE A 59 -2.61 6.58 -14.63
C PHE A 59 -1.97 7.17 -13.38
N LEU A 60 -2.73 7.33 -12.30
CA LEU A 60 -2.22 7.84 -11.02
C LEU A 60 -1.07 6.97 -10.52
N PHE A 61 -1.26 5.65 -10.47
CA PHE A 61 -0.24 4.73 -9.97
C PHE A 61 1.03 4.79 -10.81
N ARG A 62 0.90 4.98 -12.12
CA ARG A 62 2.03 5.06 -13.04
C ARG A 62 2.82 6.36 -12.93
N THR A 63 2.18 7.45 -12.52
CA THR A 63 2.76 8.79 -12.58
C THR A 63 2.91 9.48 -11.22
N VAL A 64 2.46 8.87 -10.13
CA VAL A 64 2.53 9.51 -8.81
C VAL A 64 3.96 9.87 -8.42
N GLN A 65 4.14 11.10 -7.94
CA GLN A 65 5.40 11.62 -7.43
C GLN A 65 5.30 11.83 -5.93
N THR A 66 5.81 10.90 -5.17
CA THR A 66 5.85 10.97 -3.70
C THR A 66 7.05 10.19 -3.19
N LYS A 67 7.50 10.49 -1.99
CA LYS A 67 8.56 9.70 -1.35
C LYS A 67 8.05 8.33 -0.92
N ILE A 68 6.85 8.29 -0.37
CA ILE A 68 6.28 7.08 0.24
C ILE A 68 4.83 6.92 -0.23
N PHE A 69 4.47 5.73 -0.62
CA PHE A 69 3.12 5.34 -1.00
C PHE A 69 2.72 4.10 -0.20
N VAL A 70 1.65 4.21 0.59
CA VAL A 70 1.20 3.18 1.52
C VAL A 70 -0.18 2.67 1.11
N MET A 71 -0.34 1.38 1.01
CA MET A 71 -1.64 0.78 0.66
C MET A 71 -1.80 -0.64 1.18
N THR A 72 -3.03 -1.13 1.09
CA THR A 72 -3.41 -2.50 1.48
C THR A 72 -3.64 -3.41 0.27
N LEU A 73 -3.47 -2.88 -0.94
CA LEU A 73 -3.73 -3.60 -2.18
C LEU A 73 -2.55 -4.50 -2.55
N SER A 74 -2.80 -5.78 -2.70
CA SER A 74 -1.81 -6.76 -3.18
C SER A 74 -1.64 -6.68 -4.70
N ASP A 75 -0.70 -7.46 -5.24
CA ASP A 75 -0.47 -7.58 -6.69
C ASP A 75 0.01 -6.30 -7.39
N LEU A 76 0.65 -5.36 -6.65
CA LEU A 76 1.31 -4.22 -7.27
C LEU A 76 2.38 -4.70 -8.26
N GLY A 77 2.41 -4.10 -9.43
CA GLY A 77 3.30 -4.50 -10.52
C GLY A 77 2.67 -5.50 -11.49
N SER A 78 1.51 -6.08 -11.15
CA SER A 78 0.76 -7.02 -11.97
C SER A 78 -0.41 -6.32 -12.67
N PHE A 79 -0.80 -6.84 -13.83
CA PHE A 79 -1.93 -6.31 -14.61
C PHE A 79 -1.82 -4.80 -14.86
N HIS A 80 -2.82 -4.05 -14.43
CA HIS A 80 -2.89 -2.58 -14.63
C HIS A 80 -2.25 -1.78 -13.49
N LEU A 81 -1.90 -2.44 -12.38
CA LEU A 81 -1.38 -1.77 -11.19
C LEU A 81 0.15 -1.79 -11.19
N LYS A 82 0.75 -0.91 -11.99
CA LYS A 82 2.22 -0.79 -12.11
C LYS A 82 2.76 0.26 -11.13
N ARG A 83 4.00 0.06 -10.73
CA ARG A 83 4.73 1.06 -9.96
C ARG A 83 4.87 2.34 -10.76
N SER A 84 5.00 3.48 -10.05
CA SER A 84 5.29 4.76 -10.68
C SER A 84 6.60 4.72 -11.47
N ILE A 85 6.69 5.51 -12.53
CA ILE A 85 7.94 5.77 -13.25
C ILE A 85 8.93 6.59 -12.41
N HIS A 86 8.45 7.22 -11.34
CA HIS A 86 9.28 7.99 -10.40
C HIS A 86 9.78 7.12 -9.25
N PRO A 87 10.85 7.51 -8.55
CA PRO A 87 11.36 6.77 -7.39
C PRO A 87 10.43 6.93 -6.19
N VAL A 88 9.61 5.92 -5.94
CA VAL A 88 8.64 5.87 -4.84
C VAL A 88 8.94 4.64 -3.99
N HIS A 89 8.97 4.80 -2.67
CA HIS A 89 9.06 3.68 -1.73
C HIS A 89 7.66 3.18 -1.41
N TYR A 90 7.36 1.95 -1.75
CA TYR A 90 6.04 1.34 -1.57
C TYR A 90 5.99 0.52 -0.29
N PHE A 91 5.00 0.84 0.56
CA PHE A 91 4.67 0.09 1.77
C PHE A 91 3.38 -0.67 1.58
N TYR A 92 3.41 -1.96 1.88
CA TYR A 92 2.21 -2.78 1.99
C TYR A 92 1.82 -2.95 3.45
N VAL A 93 0.53 -2.79 3.76
CA VAL A 93 -0.04 -3.03 5.08
C VAL A 93 -1.01 -4.19 4.99
N PHE A 94 -0.78 -5.23 5.78
CA PHE A 94 -1.71 -6.35 5.85
C PHE A 94 -3.05 -5.91 6.44
N HIS A 95 -4.13 -6.28 5.77
CA HIS A 95 -5.51 -5.96 6.17
C HIS A 95 -6.30 -7.21 6.59
N ALA A 96 -5.63 -8.35 6.73
CA ALA A 96 -6.24 -9.58 7.21
C ALA A 96 -5.21 -10.42 7.97
N ILE A 97 -5.65 -11.09 9.02
CA ILE A 97 -4.84 -12.07 9.76
C ILE A 97 -4.99 -13.40 9.05
N ALA A 98 -4.15 -13.63 8.03
CA ALA A 98 -4.19 -14.84 7.25
C ALA A 98 -2.80 -15.22 6.76
N SER A 99 -2.64 -16.49 6.38
CA SER A 99 -1.41 -16.94 5.75
C SER A 99 -1.27 -16.32 4.36
N THR A 100 -0.10 -15.76 4.06
CA THR A 100 0.17 -15.17 2.75
C THR A 100 0.10 -16.20 1.62
N HIS A 101 0.48 -17.45 1.89
CA HIS A 101 0.41 -18.53 0.89
C HIS A 101 -1.01 -18.97 0.56
N ARG A 102 -1.94 -18.80 1.49
CA ARG A 102 -3.33 -19.24 1.31
C ARG A 102 -4.24 -18.20 0.66
N VAL A 103 -3.92 -16.92 0.84
CA VAL A 103 -4.82 -15.81 0.49
C VAL A 103 -4.33 -15.03 -0.72
N TYR A 104 -3.01 -14.92 -0.89
CA TYR A 104 -2.43 -14.08 -1.92
C TYR A 104 -1.79 -14.90 -3.04
N ARG A 105 -1.74 -14.30 -4.23
CA ARG A 105 -1.04 -14.88 -5.38
C ARG A 105 0.46 -14.92 -5.12
N GLU A 106 1.14 -15.82 -5.86
CA GLU A 106 2.56 -16.09 -5.72
C GLU A 106 3.44 -14.83 -5.72
N HIS A 107 3.15 -13.87 -6.59
CA HIS A 107 3.97 -12.66 -6.74
C HIS A 107 3.31 -11.40 -6.16
N ALA A 108 2.35 -11.55 -5.25
CA ALA A 108 1.53 -10.45 -4.74
C ALA A 108 2.33 -9.29 -4.12
N PHE A 109 3.48 -9.59 -3.52
CA PHE A 109 4.27 -8.60 -2.77
C PHE A 109 5.59 -8.23 -3.45
N ASN A 110 5.89 -8.76 -4.64
CA ASN A 110 7.19 -8.58 -5.28
C ASN A 110 7.56 -7.12 -5.56
N SER A 111 6.56 -6.28 -5.82
CA SER A 111 6.79 -4.87 -6.16
C SER A 111 6.78 -3.93 -4.94
N TYR A 112 6.65 -4.46 -3.73
CA TYR A 112 6.72 -3.65 -2.51
C TYR A 112 8.13 -3.61 -1.95
N ASP A 113 8.51 -2.46 -1.41
CA ASP A 113 9.84 -2.25 -0.79
C ASP A 113 9.83 -2.60 0.70
N THR A 114 8.73 -2.28 1.40
CA THR A 114 8.53 -2.59 2.82
C THR A 114 7.15 -3.20 3.03
N ILE A 115 7.07 -4.18 3.92
CA ILE A 115 5.82 -4.83 4.30
C ILE A 115 5.65 -4.71 5.80
N LEU A 116 4.52 -4.10 6.23
CA LEU A 116 4.15 -4.00 7.63
C LEU A 116 3.34 -5.24 8.01
N CYS A 117 3.94 -6.10 8.81
CA CYS A 117 3.39 -7.41 9.15
C CYS A 117 2.57 -7.34 10.45
N VAL A 118 1.47 -8.10 10.49
CA VAL A 118 0.64 -8.20 11.72
C VAL A 118 1.19 -9.24 12.70
N GLY A 119 2.17 -10.07 12.29
CA GLY A 119 2.77 -11.08 13.16
C GLY A 119 3.97 -11.76 12.54
N ASN A 120 4.72 -12.48 13.39
CA ASN A 120 5.95 -13.16 12.97
C ASN A 120 5.74 -14.22 11.88
N HIS A 121 4.55 -14.82 11.79
CA HIS A 121 4.25 -15.80 10.76
C HIS A 121 4.29 -15.18 9.36
N HIS A 122 3.85 -13.95 9.18
CA HIS A 122 3.95 -13.24 7.90
C HIS A 122 5.40 -13.00 7.50
N ILE A 123 6.25 -12.62 8.46
CA ILE A 123 7.69 -12.42 8.21
C ILE A 123 8.33 -13.71 7.73
N LYS A 124 8.06 -14.83 8.40
CA LYS A 124 8.62 -16.15 8.04
C LYS A 124 8.17 -16.60 6.66
N GLU A 125 6.90 -16.44 6.33
CA GLU A 125 6.34 -16.83 5.03
C GLU A 125 6.93 -16.01 3.89
N ILE A 126 7.07 -14.70 4.06
CA ILE A 126 7.63 -13.81 3.05
C ILE A 126 9.11 -14.11 2.82
N LYS A 127 9.89 -14.31 3.88
CA LYS A 127 11.30 -14.68 3.77
C LYS A 127 11.49 -16.01 3.05
N LYS A 128 10.64 -16.99 3.35
CA LYS A 128 10.67 -18.29 2.67
C LYS A 128 10.35 -18.14 1.18
N THR A 129 9.37 -17.32 0.83
CA THR A 129 9.02 -17.04 -0.57
C THR A 129 10.18 -16.37 -1.31
N GLU A 130 10.85 -15.40 -0.69
CA GLU A 130 12.03 -14.74 -1.26
C GLU A 130 13.15 -15.75 -1.54
N GLU A 131 13.40 -16.67 -0.62
CA GLU A 131 14.41 -17.72 -0.75
C GLU A 131 14.07 -18.70 -1.88
N VAL A 132 12.83 -19.20 -1.91
CA VAL A 132 12.39 -20.21 -2.89
C VAL A 132 12.40 -19.67 -4.31
N TYR A 133 11.99 -18.43 -4.52
CA TYR A 133 11.89 -17.82 -5.85
C TYR A 133 13.05 -16.91 -6.22
N GLY A 134 14.05 -16.78 -5.37
CA GLY A 134 15.23 -15.97 -5.64
C GLY A 134 14.91 -14.47 -5.74
N LEU A 135 13.95 -14.00 -4.98
CA LEU A 135 13.49 -12.61 -5.00
C LEU A 135 14.38 -11.71 -4.15
N SER A 136 14.36 -10.41 -4.46
CA SER A 136 15.04 -9.40 -3.62
C SER A 136 14.43 -9.34 -2.23
N LYS A 137 15.27 -9.22 -1.22
CA LYS A 137 14.84 -9.10 0.17
C LYS A 137 14.11 -7.78 0.41
N LYS A 138 13.04 -7.84 1.19
CA LYS A 138 12.23 -6.67 1.56
C LYS A 138 12.48 -6.27 3.01
N ASN A 139 12.19 -5.01 3.32
CA ASN A 139 12.14 -4.55 4.71
C ASN A 139 10.83 -5.03 5.33
N LEU A 140 10.93 -5.87 6.35
CA LEU A 140 9.76 -6.45 7.05
C LEU A 140 9.67 -5.87 8.46
N GLU A 141 8.55 -5.20 8.74
CA GLU A 141 8.29 -4.55 10.03
C GLU A 141 6.96 -4.95 10.65
#